data_9795aed46243b79befc0ab32016639ac
#
_entry.id   9795aed46243b79befc0ab32016639ac
#
_cell.length_a   1.000
_cell.length_b   1.000
_cell.length_c   1.000
_cell.angle_alpha   90.00
_cell.angle_beta   90.00
_cell.angle_gamma   90.00
#
_symmetry.space_group_name_H-M   'P 1'
#
loop_
_entity.id
_entity.type
_entity.pdbx_description
1 polymer ?
#
loop_
_entity_poly.entity_id
_entity_poly.type
_entity_poly.pdbx_seq_one_letter_code
_entity_poly.pdbx_strand_id
1 'polypeptide(L)'
;FPYTTLFRSHQIVIERTKEAIQSDNINVIYEAGFLFKKTFIRADVLIKKDNQWTMLEAKASTSVKDINISDLAIQSFIVKNSGLDVICNKIIHINKEFIYKGDENYKDLIVEVDITKEVLAEENEVEHLINKFLPLKKSDCPKKEIGSHCKDPYPCNYIDKCSPPDTDIKNVSYKILPYYGKKIESYCKTNKIEKLKDIPKDLLQSSRKDYAENYHQIIQEAHIKNTSWINKDISEQFKKWKMPYYFMDFETIQQGVPIIKNTKPFEQVPFQWSVHKLSEKGKDRKSVV
;
A
#
# COMPACT_ATOMS: atom_id res chain seq x y z
N PHE A 1 19.54 5.25 16.16
CA PHE A 1 18.60 4.28 16.75
C PHE A 1 19.31 2.92 16.79
N PRO A 2 19.42 2.26 17.93
CA PRO A 2 19.96 0.93 17.95
C PRO A 2 18.96 -0.01 17.27
N TYR A 3 19.31 -0.54 16.11
CA TYR A 3 18.57 -1.58 15.36
C TYR A 3 18.29 -2.86 16.18
N THR A 4 18.73 -2.91 17.41
CA THR A 4 18.57 -4.04 18.34
C THR A 4 17.16 -4.19 18.91
N THR A 5 16.25 -3.22 18.72
CA THR A 5 14.88 -3.29 19.25
C THR A 5 13.94 -4.21 18.46
N LEU A 6 14.23 -4.47 17.17
CA LEU A 6 13.41 -5.31 16.32
C LEU A 6 13.32 -6.80 16.75
N PHE A 7 14.29 -7.28 17.53
CA PHE A 7 14.39 -8.69 17.94
C PHE A 7 14.19 -8.93 19.43
N ARG A 8 13.78 -7.93 20.20
CA ARG A 8 13.50 -8.13 21.63
C ARG A 8 12.16 -8.83 21.82
N SER A 9 12.09 -9.75 22.79
CA SER A 9 10.83 -10.37 23.17
C SER A 9 9.83 -9.27 23.59
N HIS A 10 8.55 -9.44 23.27
CA HIS A 10 7.49 -8.51 23.67
C HIS A 10 7.52 -8.19 25.16
N GLN A 11 7.87 -9.19 25.98
CA GLN A 11 7.97 -9.05 27.44
C GLN A 11 8.99 -7.97 27.84
N ILE A 12 10.19 -8.00 27.28
CA ILE A 12 11.24 -7.02 27.58
C ILE A 12 10.81 -5.60 27.21
N VAL A 13 10.13 -5.45 26.06
CA VAL A 13 9.65 -4.13 25.61
C VAL A 13 8.60 -3.59 26.59
N ILE A 14 7.66 -4.43 27.02
CA ILE A 14 6.61 -4.06 27.99
C ILE A 14 7.22 -3.64 29.33
N GLU A 15 8.19 -4.41 29.84
CA GLU A 15 8.86 -4.11 31.11
C GLU A 15 9.57 -2.76 31.05
N ARG A 16 10.37 -2.52 30.01
CA ARG A 16 11.06 -1.24 29.82
C ARG A 16 10.10 -0.07 29.63
N THR A 17 8.98 -0.29 28.95
CA THR A 17 7.95 0.75 28.81
C THR A 17 7.38 1.12 30.18
N LYS A 18 7.10 0.15 31.05
CA LYS A 18 6.62 0.40 32.43
C LYS A 18 7.63 1.18 33.23
N GLU A 19 8.90 0.78 33.20
CA GLU A 19 9.98 1.51 33.89
C GLU A 19 10.09 2.96 33.41
N ALA A 20 10.01 3.17 32.08
CA ALA A 20 10.08 4.51 31.49
C ALA A 20 8.90 5.40 31.88
N ILE A 21 7.68 4.86 31.93
CA ILE A 21 6.47 5.58 32.34
C ILE A 21 6.55 6.02 33.81
N GLN A 22 7.14 5.18 34.69
CA GLN A 22 7.31 5.45 36.10
C GLN A 22 8.41 6.46 36.41
N SER A 23 9.30 6.74 35.46
CA SER A 23 10.39 7.69 35.65
C SER A 23 9.93 9.13 35.45
N ASP A 24 10.21 9.97 36.43
CA ASP A 24 9.89 11.41 36.38
C ASP A 24 10.77 12.16 35.35
N ASN A 25 11.92 11.58 34.99
CA ASN A 25 12.89 12.21 34.07
C ASN A 25 12.66 11.85 32.61
N ILE A 26 11.71 10.94 32.28
CA ILE A 26 11.42 10.50 30.95
C ILE A 26 10.12 11.12 30.47
N ASN A 27 10.25 12.03 29.49
CA ASN A 27 9.11 12.71 28.89
C ASN A 27 8.79 12.23 27.47
N VAL A 28 9.66 11.40 26.87
CA VAL A 28 9.45 10.85 25.53
C VAL A 28 9.85 9.39 25.51
N ILE A 29 8.96 8.54 25.04
CA ILE A 29 9.19 7.11 24.87
C ILE A 29 8.96 6.73 23.41
N TYR A 30 9.93 6.09 22.78
CA TYR A 30 9.82 5.55 21.42
C TYR A 30 9.56 4.05 21.46
N GLU A 31 8.74 3.55 20.54
CA GLU A 31 8.43 2.12 20.38
C GLU A 31 7.89 1.50 21.68
N ALA A 32 7.03 2.22 22.39
CA ALA A 32 6.48 1.82 23.66
C ALA A 32 5.55 0.60 23.52
N GLY A 33 5.88 -0.50 24.20
CA GLY A 33 5.14 -1.76 24.11
C GLY A 33 4.04 -1.92 25.15
N PHE A 34 2.84 -2.29 24.70
CA PHE A 34 1.68 -2.54 25.56
C PHE A 34 1.01 -3.87 25.20
N LEU A 35 0.40 -4.49 26.20
CA LEU A 35 -0.30 -5.76 26.03
C LEU A 35 -1.64 -5.72 26.78
N PHE A 36 -2.73 -5.90 26.06
CA PHE A 36 -4.06 -6.07 26.61
C PHE A 36 -4.82 -7.18 25.89
N LYS A 37 -5.52 -8.05 26.61
CA LYS A 37 -6.28 -9.22 26.07
C LYS A 37 -5.50 -10.01 25.00
N LYS A 38 -4.20 -10.28 25.23
CA LYS A 38 -3.30 -10.99 24.30
C LYS A 38 -3.04 -10.25 22.96
N THR A 39 -3.41 -9.00 22.88
CA THR A 39 -3.11 -8.11 21.77
C THR A 39 -1.95 -7.22 22.16
N PHE A 40 -0.83 -7.36 21.47
CA PHE A 40 0.38 -6.56 21.67
C PHE A 40 0.46 -5.47 20.60
N ILE A 41 0.80 -4.26 21.04
CA ILE A 41 1.09 -3.12 20.15
C ILE A 41 2.42 -2.46 20.56
N ARG A 42 2.95 -1.68 19.65
CA ARG A 42 4.00 -0.69 19.93
C ARG A 42 3.55 0.67 19.43
N ALA A 43 3.48 1.63 20.35
CA ALA A 43 3.23 3.01 20.00
C ALA A 43 4.54 3.66 19.53
N ASP A 44 4.53 4.29 18.36
CA ASP A 44 5.74 4.89 17.80
C ASP A 44 6.37 5.92 18.74
N VAL A 45 5.56 6.86 19.23
CA VAL A 45 6.02 7.92 20.14
C VAL A 45 4.96 8.23 21.19
N LEU A 46 5.37 8.24 22.46
CA LEU A 46 4.60 8.79 23.56
C LEU A 46 5.32 10.03 24.12
N ILE A 47 4.60 11.13 24.29
CA ILE A 47 5.14 12.37 24.86
C ILE A 47 4.36 12.73 26.11
N LYS A 48 5.08 12.93 27.24
CA LYS A 48 4.53 13.40 28.49
C LYS A 48 4.72 14.90 28.60
N LYS A 49 3.64 15.64 28.79
CA LYS A 49 3.66 17.06 29.10
C LYS A 49 2.60 17.37 30.16
N ASP A 50 2.99 18.10 31.18
CA ASP A 50 2.09 18.47 32.30
C ASP A 50 1.36 17.26 32.93
N ASN A 51 2.08 16.14 33.10
CA ASN A 51 1.59 14.84 33.54
C ASN A 51 0.54 14.17 32.63
N GLN A 52 0.35 14.64 31.43
CA GLN A 52 -0.57 14.09 30.42
C GLN A 52 0.21 13.47 29.27
N TRP A 53 -0.30 12.35 28.73
CA TRP A 53 0.34 11.66 27.61
C TRP A 53 -0.35 11.95 26.29
N THR A 54 0.45 12.23 25.29
CA THR A 54 0.06 12.31 23.87
C THR A 54 0.69 11.15 23.14
N MET A 55 -0.08 10.45 22.32
CA MET A 55 0.42 9.42 21.43
C MET A 55 0.52 9.96 20.00
N LEU A 56 1.68 9.71 19.38
CA LEU A 56 1.93 10.06 17.97
C LEU A 56 2.27 8.80 17.21
N GLU A 57 1.64 8.65 16.08
CA GLU A 57 1.89 7.58 15.10
C GLU A 57 2.51 8.17 13.83
N ALA A 58 3.64 7.62 13.41
CA ALA A 58 4.38 8.10 12.25
C ALA A 58 3.98 7.36 10.97
N LYS A 59 3.63 8.08 9.94
CA LYS A 59 3.27 7.50 8.64
C LYS A 59 4.13 8.08 7.52
N ALA A 60 4.76 7.21 6.74
CA ALA A 60 5.48 7.58 5.53
C ALA A 60 4.51 7.92 4.39
N SER A 61 3.51 8.75 4.66
CA SER A 61 2.49 9.22 3.73
C SER A 61 2.48 10.75 3.74
N THR A 62 1.71 11.36 2.87
CA THR A 62 1.55 12.83 2.77
C THR A 62 0.20 13.32 3.25
N SER A 63 -0.61 12.44 3.83
CA SER A 63 -1.93 12.76 4.39
C SER A 63 -2.38 11.65 5.34
N VAL A 64 -3.32 11.97 6.23
CA VAL A 64 -4.04 11.00 7.04
C VAL A 64 -5.01 10.22 6.15
N LYS A 65 -5.13 8.92 6.39
CA LYS A 65 -6.07 8.00 5.72
C LYS A 65 -6.95 7.32 6.78
N ASP A 66 -8.13 6.86 6.38
CA ASP A 66 -9.06 6.17 7.30
C ASP A 66 -8.41 4.98 8.00
N ILE A 67 -7.59 4.19 7.30
CA ILE A 67 -6.84 3.08 7.91
C ILE A 67 -5.88 3.54 9.00
N ASN A 68 -5.36 4.77 8.96
CA ASN A 68 -4.49 5.30 10.01
C ASN A 68 -5.29 5.65 11.27
N ILE A 69 -6.55 6.08 11.11
CA ILE A 69 -7.46 6.35 12.23
C ILE A 69 -7.76 5.03 12.94
N SER A 70 -8.17 3.99 12.21
CA SER A 70 -8.43 2.67 12.76
C SER A 70 -7.20 2.04 13.45
N ASP A 71 -6.01 2.20 12.86
CA ASP A 71 -4.76 1.73 13.45
C ASP A 71 -4.49 2.41 14.80
N LEU A 72 -4.59 3.75 14.84
CA LEU A 72 -4.36 4.51 16.05
C LEU A 72 -5.46 4.30 17.10
N ALA A 73 -6.70 4.03 16.70
CA ALA A 73 -7.80 3.67 17.60
C ALA A 73 -7.52 2.35 18.33
N ILE A 74 -7.01 1.33 17.61
CA ILE A 74 -6.60 0.07 18.20
C ILE A 74 -5.46 0.29 19.22
N GLN A 75 -4.46 1.06 18.84
CA GLN A 75 -3.32 1.35 19.70
C GLN A 75 -3.77 2.13 20.94
N SER A 76 -4.54 3.21 20.80
CA SER A 76 -5.08 4.01 21.91
C SER A 76 -5.90 3.18 22.88
N PHE A 77 -6.79 2.32 22.37
CA PHE A 77 -7.58 1.40 23.18
C PHE A 77 -6.69 0.47 24.03
N ILE A 78 -5.66 -0.13 23.42
CA ILE A 78 -4.74 -1.05 24.13
C ILE A 78 -3.93 -0.30 25.17
N VAL A 79 -3.41 0.89 24.86
CA VAL A 79 -2.62 1.72 25.78
C VAL A 79 -3.44 2.10 27.00
N LYS A 80 -4.65 2.62 26.81
CA LYS A 80 -5.57 3.01 27.88
C LYS A 80 -5.94 1.83 28.78
N ASN A 81 -6.29 0.69 28.18
CA ASN A 81 -6.62 -0.53 28.94
C ASN A 81 -5.40 -1.20 29.57
N SER A 82 -4.19 -0.78 29.25
CA SER A 82 -2.95 -1.17 29.93
C SER A 82 -2.58 -0.23 31.08
N GLY A 83 -3.41 0.78 31.36
CA GLY A 83 -3.28 1.67 32.54
C GLY A 83 -2.57 3.00 32.26
N LEU A 84 -2.37 3.39 31.01
CA LEU A 84 -1.82 4.71 30.64
C LEU A 84 -2.90 5.58 30.01
N ASP A 85 -3.24 6.69 30.66
CA ASP A 85 -4.21 7.65 30.14
C ASP A 85 -3.59 8.52 29.05
N VAL A 86 -4.06 8.33 27.81
CA VAL A 86 -3.66 9.11 26.63
C VAL A 86 -4.81 10.07 26.32
N ILE A 87 -4.53 11.36 26.40
CA ILE A 87 -5.54 12.42 26.19
C ILE A 87 -5.59 12.94 24.75
N CYS A 88 -4.52 12.72 23.98
CA CYS A 88 -4.38 13.23 22.63
C CYS A 88 -3.75 12.19 21.72
N ASN A 89 -4.33 12.02 20.53
CA ASN A 89 -3.87 11.08 19.51
C ASN A 89 -3.56 11.85 18.23
N LYS A 90 -2.34 11.76 17.73
CA LYS A 90 -1.88 12.48 16.55
C LYS A 90 -1.26 11.55 15.53
N ILE A 91 -1.44 11.87 14.27
CA ILE A 91 -0.64 11.34 13.16
C ILE A 91 0.44 12.34 12.79
N ILE A 92 1.67 11.89 12.65
CA ILE A 92 2.73 12.65 12.03
C ILE A 92 3.02 12.09 10.64
N HIS A 93 3.04 12.97 9.64
CA HIS A 93 3.27 12.57 8.25
C HIS A 93 4.13 13.60 7.51
N ILE A 94 4.58 13.22 6.31
CA ILE A 94 5.42 14.07 5.47
C ILE A 94 4.60 15.21 4.86
N ASN A 95 5.14 16.42 4.91
CA ASN A 95 4.58 17.59 4.23
C ASN A 95 4.94 17.56 2.74
N LYS A 96 4.00 17.26 1.87
CA LYS A 96 4.21 17.19 0.42
C LYS A 96 4.55 18.54 -0.22
N GLU A 97 4.26 19.65 0.45
CA GLU A 97 4.55 21.00 -0.05
C GLU A 97 5.95 21.50 0.39
N PHE A 98 6.65 20.73 1.23
CA PHE A 98 8.01 21.06 1.62
C PHE A 98 8.93 21.04 0.40
N ILE A 99 9.81 22.07 0.31
CA ILE A 99 10.85 22.15 -0.73
C ILE A 99 12.20 22.23 -0.03
N TYR A 100 13.06 21.24 -0.27
CA TYR A 100 14.40 21.24 0.30
C TYR A 100 15.31 22.26 -0.37
N LYS A 101 15.92 23.14 0.42
CA LYS A 101 16.77 24.25 -0.09
C LYS A 101 18.25 23.90 -0.21
N GLY A 102 18.67 22.71 0.20
CA GLY A 102 20.07 22.29 0.17
C GLY A 102 20.90 22.82 1.34
N ASP A 103 20.27 23.18 2.45
CA ASP A 103 20.85 23.81 3.64
C ASP A 103 20.80 22.91 4.90
N GLU A 104 20.52 21.61 4.72
CA GLU A 104 20.32 20.63 5.80
C GLU A 104 19.21 20.99 6.79
N ASN A 105 18.36 21.96 6.45
CA ASN A 105 17.23 22.39 7.25
C ASN A 105 15.96 21.68 6.79
N TYR A 106 15.41 20.84 7.65
CA TYR A 106 14.17 20.08 7.44
C TYR A 106 13.02 20.59 8.31
N LYS A 107 13.10 21.82 8.80
CA LYS A 107 11.99 22.47 9.48
C LYS A 107 10.77 22.47 8.55
N ASP A 108 9.61 22.14 9.08
CA ASP A 108 8.34 22.03 8.36
C ASP A 108 8.23 20.83 7.38
N LEU A 109 9.19 19.89 7.38
CA LEU A 109 9.08 18.63 6.63
C LEU A 109 8.00 17.71 7.19
N ILE A 110 7.75 17.77 8.50
CA ILE A 110 6.78 16.92 9.20
C ILE A 110 5.58 17.78 9.61
N VAL A 111 4.39 17.21 9.39
CA VAL A 111 3.11 17.79 9.84
C VAL A 111 2.53 16.90 10.92
N GLU A 112 2.03 17.50 12.00
CA GLU A 112 1.25 16.84 13.03
C GLU A 112 -0.24 17.12 12.82
N VAL A 113 -1.05 16.09 12.83
CA VAL A 113 -2.52 16.20 12.71
C VAL A 113 -3.14 15.57 13.93
N ASP A 114 -3.91 16.34 14.71
CA ASP A 114 -4.70 15.84 15.82
C ASP A 114 -5.96 15.15 15.29
N ILE A 115 -6.09 13.87 15.58
CA ILE A 115 -7.22 13.01 15.18
C ILE A 115 -7.88 12.36 16.40
N THR A 116 -7.77 12.99 17.57
CA THR A 116 -8.27 12.44 18.83
C THR A 116 -9.77 12.13 18.76
N LYS A 117 -10.56 12.99 18.13
CA LYS A 117 -12.01 12.80 18.01
C LYS A 117 -12.37 11.58 17.15
N GLU A 118 -11.69 11.42 16.03
CA GLU A 118 -11.88 10.30 15.10
C GLU A 118 -11.46 8.98 15.77
N VAL A 119 -10.32 8.97 16.46
CA VAL A 119 -9.84 7.81 17.23
C VAL A 119 -10.85 7.40 18.30
N LEU A 120 -11.35 8.34 19.10
CA LEU A 120 -12.33 8.06 20.15
C LEU A 120 -13.65 7.51 19.60
N ALA A 121 -14.08 7.96 18.42
CA ALA A 121 -15.28 7.44 17.77
C ALA A 121 -15.14 5.97 17.37
N GLU A 122 -13.94 5.52 16.94
CA GLU A 122 -13.66 4.14 16.53
C GLU A 122 -13.29 3.22 17.70
N GLU A 123 -12.80 3.73 18.84
CA GLU A 123 -12.40 2.91 19.99
C GLU A 123 -13.51 1.96 20.48
N ASN A 124 -14.77 2.35 20.37
CA ASN A 124 -15.91 1.55 20.81
C ASN A 124 -16.01 0.18 20.09
N GLU A 125 -15.54 0.10 18.85
CA GLU A 125 -15.56 -1.13 18.04
C GLU A 125 -14.33 -2.02 18.29
N VAL A 126 -13.25 -1.49 18.87
CA VAL A 126 -11.97 -2.20 19.00
C VAL A 126 -12.12 -3.45 19.86
N GLU A 127 -12.84 -3.38 20.98
CA GLU A 127 -13.03 -4.53 21.84
C GLU A 127 -13.78 -5.67 21.13
N HIS A 128 -14.81 -5.31 20.36
CA HIS A 128 -15.55 -6.26 19.52
C HIS A 128 -14.62 -6.94 18.50
N LEU A 129 -13.77 -6.15 17.82
CA LEU A 129 -12.80 -6.69 16.85
C LEU A 129 -11.79 -7.63 17.49
N ILE A 130 -11.24 -7.28 18.67
CA ILE A 130 -10.32 -8.14 19.41
C ILE A 130 -10.99 -9.48 19.75
N ASN A 131 -12.19 -9.45 20.29
CA ASN A 131 -12.94 -10.64 20.68
C ASN A 131 -13.28 -11.52 19.45
N LYS A 132 -13.55 -10.90 18.31
CA LYS A 132 -13.83 -11.59 17.02
C LYS A 132 -12.59 -12.26 16.45
N PHE A 133 -11.42 -11.62 16.49
CA PHE A 133 -10.24 -12.11 15.78
C PHE A 133 -9.31 -12.99 16.63
N LEU A 134 -9.26 -12.82 17.94
CA LEU A 134 -8.41 -13.65 18.82
C LEU A 134 -8.66 -15.16 18.68
N PRO A 135 -9.91 -15.67 18.59
CA PRO A 135 -10.18 -17.08 18.43
C PRO A 135 -9.64 -17.67 17.12
N LEU A 136 -9.51 -16.84 16.05
CA LEU A 136 -9.05 -17.30 14.74
C LEU A 136 -7.61 -17.84 14.75
N LYS A 137 -6.79 -17.48 15.72
CA LYS A 137 -5.43 -18.02 15.88
C LYS A 137 -5.38 -19.53 16.10
N LYS A 138 -6.48 -20.13 16.57
CA LYS A 138 -6.58 -21.57 16.91
C LYS A 138 -7.62 -22.30 16.05
N SER A 139 -8.28 -21.60 15.16
CA SER A 139 -9.27 -22.19 14.24
C SER A 139 -8.64 -22.51 12.88
N ASP A 140 -9.33 -23.37 12.13
CA ASP A 140 -9.04 -23.53 10.72
C ASP A 140 -9.20 -22.21 9.95
N CYS A 141 -8.55 -22.13 8.78
CA CYS A 141 -8.66 -20.97 7.92
C CYS A 141 -10.15 -20.70 7.59
N PRO A 142 -10.68 -19.52 7.93
CA PRO A 142 -12.08 -19.23 7.67
C PRO A 142 -12.36 -19.24 6.16
N LYS A 143 -13.43 -19.92 5.77
CA LYS A 143 -13.90 -19.88 4.38
C LYS A 143 -14.46 -18.48 4.10
N LYS A 144 -13.82 -17.76 3.21
CA LYS A 144 -14.22 -16.41 2.82
C LYS A 144 -14.27 -16.31 1.30
N GLU A 145 -15.40 -15.89 0.77
CA GLU A 145 -15.53 -15.63 -0.66
C GLU A 145 -14.71 -14.41 -1.07
N ILE A 146 -14.17 -14.43 -2.29
CA ILE A 146 -13.43 -13.31 -2.85
C ILE A 146 -14.39 -12.16 -3.14
N GLY A 147 -13.99 -10.95 -2.71
CA GLY A 147 -14.79 -9.73 -2.87
C GLY A 147 -13.93 -8.47 -2.85
N SER A 148 -14.58 -7.31 -2.76
CA SER A 148 -13.92 -6.01 -2.68
C SER A 148 -12.91 -5.92 -1.52
N HIS A 149 -13.24 -6.52 -0.38
CA HIS A 149 -12.37 -6.61 0.80
C HIS A 149 -11.02 -7.29 0.55
N CYS A 150 -10.86 -8.04 -0.56
CA CYS A 150 -9.57 -8.64 -0.93
C CYS A 150 -8.62 -7.64 -1.59
N LYS A 151 -9.08 -6.43 -1.88
CA LYS A 151 -8.29 -5.38 -2.55
C LYS A 151 -8.28 -4.07 -1.78
N ASP A 152 -9.11 -3.94 -0.76
CA ASP A 152 -9.28 -2.73 0.04
C ASP A 152 -9.06 -3.03 1.53
N PRO A 153 -8.24 -2.26 2.24
CA PRO A 153 -7.42 -1.11 1.80
C PRO A 153 -6.15 -1.50 1.02
N TYR A 154 -5.76 -2.78 1.06
CA TYR A 154 -4.59 -3.32 0.37
C TYR A 154 -4.90 -4.69 -0.23
N PRO A 155 -4.20 -5.12 -1.30
CA PRO A 155 -4.33 -6.47 -1.83
C PRO A 155 -4.05 -7.53 -0.76
N CYS A 156 -4.96 -8.49 -0.63
CA CYS A 156 -4.81 -9.59 0.32
C CYS A 156 -3.71 -10.56 -0.14
N ASN A 157 -2.71 -10.79 0.70
CA ASN A 157 -1.59 -11.71 0.40
C ASN A 157 -2.02 -13.18 0.31
N TYR A 158 -3.25 -13.52 0.71
CA TYR A 158 -3.78 -14.89 0.71
C TYR A 158 -4.84 -15.12 -0.36
N ILE A 159 -4.98 -14.20 -1.32
CA ILE A 159 -6.01 -14.28 -2.36
C ILE A 159 -5.94 -15.58 -3.14
N ASP A 160 -4.73 -16.08 -3.43
CA ASP A 160 -4.51 -17.33 -4.17
C ASP A 160 -4.96 -18.58 -3.41
N LYS A 161 -5.01 -18.52 -2.07
CA LYS A 161 -5.58 -19.61 -1.26
C LYS A 161 -7.10 -19.66 -1.35
N CYS A 162 -7.74 -18.52 -1.51
CA CYS A 162 -9.20 -18.42 -1.63
C CYS A 162 -9.67 -18.66 -3.07
N SER A 163 -8.81 -18.40 -4.04
CA SER A 163 -9.03 -18.65 -5.46
C SER A 163 -7.77 -19.27 -6.04
N PRO A 164 -7.63 -20.60 -5.96
CA PRO A 164 -6.53 -21.26 -6.67
C PRO A 164 -6.58 -20.87 -8.14
N PRO A 165 -5.41 -20.70 -8.79
CA PRO A 165 -5.34 -20.29 -10.17
C PRO A 165 -6.19 -21.23 -11.04
N ASP A 166 -7.10 -20.64 -11.81
CA ASP A 166 -7.90 -21.36 -12.78
C ASP A 166 -6.93 -21.82 -13.89
N THR A 167 -6.55 -23.10 -13.84
CA THR A 167 -5.62 -23.69 -14.82
C THR A 167 -6.29 -23.89 -16.18
N ASP A 168 -7.60 -23.77 -16.27
CA ASP A 168 -8.35 -23.86 -17.52
C ASP A 168 -8.40 -22.50 -18.21
N ILE A 169 -7.47 -22.31 -19.14
CA ILE A 169 -7.32 -21.07 -19.94
C ILE A 169 -8.64 -20.66 -20.64
N LYS A 170 -9.52 -21.61 -20.95
CA LYS A 170 -10.80 -21.32 -21.61
C LYS A 170 -11.90 -20.88 -20.65
N ASN A 171 -11.74 -21.15 -19.34
CA ASN A 171 -12.73 -20.87 -18.31
C ASN A 171 -12.25 -19.82 -17.29
N VAL A 172 -11.35 -18.93 -17.70
CA VAL A 172 -10.82 -17.87 -16.81
C VAL A 172 -11.92 -16.94 -16.31
N SER A 173 -11.72 -16.43 -15.10
CA SER A 173 -12.62 -15.43 -14.53
C SER A 173 -12.61 -14.13 -15.34
N TYR A 174 -13.76 -13.46 -15.44
CA TYR A 174 -13.84 -12.12 -16.05
C TYR A 174 -12.96 -11.07 -15.35
N LYS A 175 -12.57 -11.33 -14.11
CA LYS A 175 -11.73 -10.42 -13.30
C LYS A 175 -10.30 -10.25 -13.84
N ILE A 176 -9.88 -11.06 -14.81
CA ILE A 176 -8.61 -10.89 -15.51
C ILE A 176 -8.61 -9.66 -16.44
N LEU A 177 -9.81 -9.19 -16.84
CA LEU A 177 -9.91 -7.99 -17.69
C LEU A 177 -9.32 -6.77 -16.95
N PRO A 178 -8.34 -6.08 -17.53
CA PRO A 178 -7.82 -4.86 -16.95
C PRO A 178 -8.89 -3.75 -17.01
N TYR A 179 -9.07 -3.04 -15.90
CA TYR A 179 -9.94 -1.86 -15.83
C TYR A 179 -11.39 -2.08 -16.35
N TYR A 180 -12.00 -3.23 -16.06
CA TYR A 180 -13.33 -3.58 -16.56
C TYR A 180 -14.47 -2.69 -16.05
N GLY A 181 -14.25 -1.93 -14.96
CA GLY A 181 -15.17 -0.94 -14.45
C GLY A 181 -16.45 -1.48 -13.80
N LYS A 182 -17.19 -0.58 -13.14
CA LYS A 182 -18.40 -0.92 -12.38
C LYS A 182 -19.52 -1.49 -13.23
N LYS A 183 -19.63 -1.10 -14.52
CA LYS A 183 -20.69 -1.58 -15.43
C LYS A 183 -20.61 -3.09 -15.63
N ILE A 184 -19.42 -3.60 -15.99
CA ILE A 184 -19.19 -5.04 -16.18
C ILE A 184 -19.35 -5.77 -14.84
N GLU A 185 -18.78 -5.23 -13.75
CA GLU A 185 -18.89 -5.84 -12.43
C GLU A 185 -20.34 -6.01 -11.97
N SER A 186 -21.17 -4.95 -12.09
CA SER A 186 -22.58 -4.99 -11.70
C SER A 186 -23.35 -6.00 -12.54
N TYR A 187 -23.15 -6.00 -13.86
CA TYR A 187 -23.80 -6.94 -14.74
C TYR A 187 -23.45 -8.40 -14.39
N CYS A 188 -22.17 -8.69 -14.19
CA CYS A 188 -21.71 -10.04 -13.84
C CYS A 188 -22.28 -10.48 -12.49
N LYS A 189 -22.31 -9.60 -11.47
CA LYS A 189 -22.91 -9.91 -10.17
C LYS A 189 -24.41 -10.22 -10.28
N THR A 190 -25.16 -9.37 -10.98
CA THR A 190 -26.62 -9.54 -11.16
C THR A 190 -26.96 -10.83 -11.89
N ASN A 191 -26.21 -11.17 -12.92
CA ASN A 191 -26.47 -12.34 -13.76
C ASN A 191 -25.68 -13.58 -13.33
N LYS A 192 -24.95 -13.54 -12.20
CA LYS A 192 -24.13 -14.64 -11.67
C LYS A 192 -23.09 -15.17 -12.69
N ILE A 193 -22.52 -14.28 -13.48
CA ILE A 193 -21.50 -14.59 -14.47
C ILE A 193 -20.13 -14.54 -13.78
N GLU A 194 -19.39 -15.64 -13.82
CA GLU A 194 -18.05 -15.77 -13.28
C GLU A 194 -16.96 -15.83 -14.34
N LYS A 195 -17.30 -16.40 -15.51
CA LYS A 195 -16.33 -16.67 -16.57
C LYS A 195 -16.33 -15.59 -17.64
N LEU A 196 -15.13 -15.24 -18.11
CA LEU A 196 -14.93 -14.22 -19.14
C LEU A 196 -15.71 -14.53 -20.43
N LYS A 197 -15.75 -15.79 -20.85
CA LYS A 197 -16.43 -16.23 -22.07
C LYS A 197 -17.94 -15.97 -22.06
N ASP A 198 -18.56 -15.87 -20.88
CA ASP A 198 -20.00 -15.77 -20.73
C ASP A 198 -20.48 -14.30 -20.72
N ILE A 199 -19.57 -13.33 -20.79
CA ILE A 199 -19.93 -11.92 -20.88
C ILE A 199 -20.35 -11.60 -22.32
N PRO A 200 -21.50 -10.95 -22.53
CA PRO A 200 -21.91 -10.46 -23.85
C PRO A 200 -20.89 -9.47 -24.45
N LYS A 201 -20.58 -9.61 -25.75
CA LYS A 201 -19.56 -8.81 -26.42
C LYS A 201 -19.85 -7.32 -26.42
N ASP A 202 -21.11 -6.94 -26.48
CA ASP A 202 -21.57 -5.54 -26.43
C ASP A 202 -21.27 -4.84 -25.10
N LEU A 203 -21.10 -5.59 -24.02
CA LEU A 203 -20.66 -5.07 -22.73
C LEU A 203 -19.15 -4.91 -22.60
N LEU A 204 -18.38 -5.54 -23.49
CA LEU A 204 -16.92 -5.56 -23.49
C LEU A 204 -16.32 -4.39 -24.29
N GLN A 205 -16.92 -3.21 -24.18
CA GLN A 205 -16.38 -1.99 -24.77
C GLN A 205 -15.61 -1.19 -23.73
N SER A 206 -14.39 -0.77 -24.06
CA SER A 206 -13.58 0.07 -23.21
C SER A 206 -13.99 1.54 -23.34
N SER A 207 -14.20 2.20 -22.23
CA SER A 207 -14.42 3.65 -22.17
C SER A 207 -13.11 4.44 -22.08
N ARG A 208 -11.98 3.77 -21.94
CA ARG A 208 -10.66 4.41 -21.82
C ARG A 208 -10.14 4.83 -23.20
N LYS A 209 -9.72 6.11 -23.30
CA LYS A 209 -9.20 6.68 -24.56
C LYS A 209 -7.82 6.14 -24.95
N ASP A 210 -7.08 5.59 -24.01
CA ASP A 210 -5.74 5.01 -24.17
C ASP A 210 -5.75 3.55 -24.64
N TYR A 211 -6.93 2.93 -24.74
CA TYR A 211 -7.11 1.56 -25.25
C TYR A 211 -8.08 1.56 -26.45
N ALA A 212 -7.92 0.58 -27.32
CA ALA A 212 -8.88 0.34 -28.38
C ALA A 212 -10.27 0.05 -27.77
N GLU A 213 -11.33 0.57 -28.39
CA GLU A 213 -12.71 0.39 -27.94
C GLU A 213 -13.08 -1.08 -27.70
N ASN A 214 -12.56 -1.97 -28.54
CA ASN A 214 -12.79 -3.42 -28.47
C ASN A 214 -11.72 -4.20 -27.68
N TYR A 215 -10.90 -3.52 -26.89
CA TYR A 215 -9.77 -4.14 -26.18
C TYR A 215 -10.19 -5.34 -25.31
N HIS A 216 -11.27 -5.23 -24.55
CA HIS A 216 -11.80 -6.34 -23.75
C HIS A 216 -12.34 -7.49 -24.61
N GLN A 217 -12.94 -7.20 -25.76
CA GLN A 217 -13.39 -8.23 -26.71
C GLN A 217 -12.22 -9.02 -27.28
N ILE A 218 -11.12 -8.33 -27.61
CA ILE A 218 -9.88 -8.97 -28.08
C ILE A 218 -9.34 -9.94 -27.01
N ILE A 219 -9.32 -9.52 -25.75
CA ILE A 219 -8.87 -10.37 -24.65
C ILE A 219 -9.80 -11.59 -24.51
N GLN A 220 -11.11 -11.39 -24.53
CA GLN A 220 -12.08 -12.49 -24.47
C GLN A 220 -11.87 -13.50 -25.61
N GLU A 221 -11.75 -13.02 -26.85
CA GLU A 221 -11.55 -13.87 -28.01
C GLU A 221 -10.23 -14.65 -27.95
N ALA A 222 -9.15 -13.98 -27.55
CA ALA A 222 -7.84 -14.61 -27.40
C ALA A 222 -7.90 -15.78 -26.39
N HIS A 223 -8.58 -15.59 -25.27
CA HIS A 223 -8.78 -16.65 -24.26
C HIS A 223 -9.67 -17.79 -24.77
N ILE A 224 -10.80 -17.47 -25.40
CA ILE A 224 -11.70 -18.50 -25.94
C ILE A 224 -10.99 -19.38 -26.98
N LYS A 225 -10.21 -18.73 -27.89
CA LYS A 225 -9.50 -19.39 -28.96
C LYS A 225 -8.16 -19.99 -28.53
N ASN A 226 -7.69 -19.70 -27.33
CA ASN A 226 -6.35 -20.01 -26.84
C ASN A 226 -5.27 -19.55 -27.83
N THR A 227 -5.34 -18.30 -28.25
CA THR A 227 -4.43 -17.70 -29.23
C THR A 227 -3.87 -16.39 -28.73
N SER A 228 -2.67 -16.04 -29.20
CA SER A 228 -2.13 -14.71 -29.02
C SER A 228 -2.75 -13.75 -30.02
N TRP A 229 -2.97 -12.52 -29.61
CA TRP A 229 -3.36 -11.43 -30.52
C TRP A 229 -2.19 -10.45 -30.68
N ILE A 230 -1.88 -10.13 -31.91
CA ILE A 230 -0.86 -9.14 -32.26
C ILE A 230 -1.51 -8.16 -33.23
N ASN A 231 -1.39 -6.86 -32.95
CA ASN A 231 -1.85 -5.85 -33.88
C ASN A 231 -1.10 -5.97 -35.22
N LYS A 232 -1.84 -6.11 -36.33
CA LYS A 232 -1.26 -6.26 -37.68
C LYS A 232 -0.41 -5.07 -38.06
N ASP A 233 -0.73 -3.89 -37.57
CA ASP A 233 -0.01 -2.66 -37.92
C ASP A 233 1.37 -2.56 -37.24
N ILE A 234 1.66 -3.40 -36.23
CA ILE A 234 2.93 -3.34 -35.50
C ILE A 234 4.12 -3.63 -36.43
N SER A 235 3.96 -4.56 -37.36
CA SER A 235 5.01 -4.89 -38.33
C SER A 235 5.28 -3.74 -39.29
N GLU A 236 4.24 -3.02 -39.68
CA GLU A 236 4.37 -1.83 -40.52
C GLU A 236 5.02 -0.66 -39.76
N GLN A 237 4.79 -0.53 -38.47
CA GLN A 237 5.48 0.45 -37.65
C GLN A 237 6.97 0.11 -37.56
N PHE A 238 7.32 -1.15 -37.29
CA PHE A 238 8.73 -1.57 -37.23
C PHE A 238 9.48 -1.37 -38.56
N LYS A 239 8.82 -1.56 -39.69
CA LYS A 239 9.41 -1.29 -41.03
C LYS A 239 9.81 0.17 -41.25
N LYS A 240 9.13 1.11 -40.54
CA LYS A 240 9.45 2.55 -40.62
C LYS A 240 10.70 2.91 -39.83
N TRP A 241 11.08 2.10 -38.89
CA TRP A 241 12.24 2.36 -38.01
C TRP A 241 13.52 2.02 -38.77
N LYS A 242 14.47 2.91 -38.73
CA LYS A 242 15.78 2.75 -39.37
C LYS A 242 16.86 2.55 -38.30
N MET A 243 17.75 1.64 -38.59
CA MET A 243 18.96 1.46 -37.79
C MET A 243 19.86 2.71 -37.82
N PRO A 244 20.64 3.00 -36.77
CA PRO A 244 20.72 2.26 -35.51
C PRO A 244 19.52 2.55 -34.58
N TYR A 245 19.13 1.56 -33.81
CA TYR A 245 18.14 1.74 -32.72
C TYR A 245 18.82 2.15 -31.44
N TYR A 246 18.18 3.03 -30.69
CA TYR A 246 18.60 3.45 -29.37
C TYR A 246 17.49 3.10 -28.38
N PHE A 247 17.82 2.26 -27.40
CA PHE A 247 16.95 1.91 -26.29
C PHE A 247 17.45 2.66 -25.08
N MET A 248 16.60 3.52 -24.51
CA MET A 248 16.94 4.35 -23.35
C MET A 248 16.11 3.92 -22.17
N ASP A 249 16.77 3.82 -21.00
CA ASP A 249 16.15 3.51 -19.73
C ASP A 249 16.67 4.46 -18.65
N PHE A 250 15.85 4.75 -17.65
CA PHE A 250 16.17 5.66 -16.56
C PHE A 250 15.97 4.98 -15.21
N GLU A 251 16.95 5.13 -14.33
CA GLU A 251 16.81 4.82 -12.91
C GLU A 251 16.44 6.08 -12.14
N THR A 252 15.47 5.96 -11.26
CA THR A 252 14.96 7.10 -10.49
C THR A 252 14.90 6.78 -9.00
N ILE A 253 15.10 7.82 -8.17
CA ILE A 253 14.85 7.76 -6.73
C ILE A 253 13.61 8.59 -6.39
N GLN A 254 12.93 8.18 -5.31
CA GLN A 254 11.74 8.85 -4.81
C GLN A 254 11.76 8.81 -3.28
N GLN A 255 12.39 9.82 -2.69
CA GLN A 255 12.66 9.84 -1.25
C GLN A 255 11.61 10.65 -0.49
N GLY A 256 11.19 10.15 0.69
CA GLY A 256 10.32 10.89 1.61
C GLY A 256 11.03 12.10 2.23
N VAL A 257 12.35 11.98 2.49
CA VAL A 257 13.21 13.09 2.94
C VAL A 257 14.07 13.51 1.75
N PRO A 258 13.79 14.65 1.10
CA PRO A 258 14.53 15.08 -0.07
C PRO A 258 15.97 15.48 0.31
N ILE A 259 16.95 15.05 -0.47
CA ILE A 259 18.38 15.36 -0.29
C ILE A 259 18.94 16.22 -1.44
N ILE A 260 18.18 16.38 -2.51
CA ILE A 260 18.56 17.17 -3.67
C ILE A 260 17.87 18.53 -3.59
N LYS A 261 18.66 19.59 -3.76
CA LYS A 261 18.17 20.97 -3.71
C LYS A 261 17.01 21.20 -4.68
N ASN A 262 15.97 21.91 -4.21
CA ASN A 262 14.76 22.26 -4.94
C ASN A 262 13.86 21.06 -5.27
N THR A 263 14.02 19.90 -4.61
CA THR A 263 13.11 18.79 -4.73
C THR A 263 12.12 18.72 -3.56
N LYS A 264 10.98 18.06 -3.80
CA LYS A 264 9.93 17.82 -2.83
C LYS A 264 9.99 16.36 -2.30
N PRO A 265 9.38 16.09 -1.14
CA PRO A 265 9.14 14.72 -0.69
C PRO A 265 8.42 13.88 -1.76
N PHE A 266 8.90 12.65 -1.99
CA PHE A 266 8.40 11.71 -2.98
C PHE A 266 8.42 12.21 -4.43
N GLU A 267 9.15 13.25 -4.74
CA GLU A 267 9.42 13.67 -6.12
C GLU A 267 10.33 12.64 -6.78
N GLN A 268 9.96 12.23 -8.00
CA GLN A 268 10.73 11.28 -8.77
C GLN A 268 11.90 12.00 -9.45
N VAL A 269 13.12 11.65 -9.06
CA VAL A 269 14.34 12.28 -9.58
C VAL A 269 15.16 11.23 -10.33
N PRO A 270 15.39 11.40 -11.63
CA PRO A 270 16.30 10.54 -12.38
C PRO A 270 17.75 10.78 -11.91
N PHE A 271 18.46 9.71 -11.61
CA PHE A 271 19.87 9.78 -11.17
C PHE A 271 20.82 8.98 -12.06
N GLN A 272 20.28 8.09 -12.89
CA GLN A 272 21.05 7.29 -13.82
C GLN A 272 20.22 7.03 -15.06
N TRP A 273 20.88 6.97 -16.21
CA TRP A 273 20.28 6.55 -17.47
C TRP A 273 21.23 5.64 -18.25
N SER A 274 20.64 4.76 -19.04
CA SER A 274 21.38 3.87 -19.89
C SER A 274 20.87 3.95 -21.32
N VAL A 275 21.77 3.82 -22.27
CA VAL A 275 21.44 3.77 -23.70
C VAL A 275 22.09 2.54 -24.32
N HIS A 276 21.24 1.69 -24.91
CA HIS A 276 21.69 0.59 -25.73
C HIS A 276 21.57 0.98 -27.18
N LYS A 277 22.65 0.95 -27.93
CA LYS A 277 22.67 1.17 -29.37
C LYS A 277 22.78 -0.15 -30.10
N LEU A 278 21.74 -0.52 -30.85
CA LEU A 278 21.76 -1.67 -31.71
C LEU A 278 22.10 -1.20 -33.14
N SER A 279 23.28 -1.58 -33.66
CA SER A 279 23.73 -1.27 -35.00
C SER A 279 23.17 -2.27 -36.04
N GLU A 280 23.25 -1.94 -37.33
CA GLU A 280 22.78 -2.80 -38.46
C GLU A 280 23.35 -4.24 -38.41
N LYS A 281 24.47 -4.47 -37.77
CA LYS A 281 25.12 -5.79 -37.66
C LYS A 281 24.78 -6.51 -36.35
N GLY A 282 23.74 -6.07 -35.59
CA GLY A 282 23.35 -6.68 -34.33
C GLY A 282 24.39 -6.52 -33.21
N LYS A 283 25.35 -5.62 -33.33
CA LYS A 283 26.32 -5.29 -32.29
C LYS A 283 25.71 -4.30 -31.32
N ASP A 284 25.41 -4.78 -30.11
CA ASP A 284 24.96 -3.96 -29.02
C ASP A 284 26.13 -3.19 -28.39
N ARG A 285 25.93 -1.91 -28.09
CA ARG A 285 26.81 -1.07 -27.26
C ARG A 285 25.96 -0.44 -26.15
N LYS A 286 26.31 -0.72 -24.90
CA LYS A 286 25.70 -0.08 -23.73
C LYS A 286 26.56 1.10 -23.28
N SER A 287 25.94 2.25 -23.05
CA SER A 287 26.51 3.37 -22.33
C SER A 287 25.63 3.65 -21.09
N VAL A 288 26.24 3.82 -19.94
CA VAL A 288 25.58 4.17 -18.66
C VAL A 288 26.17 5.50 -18.22
N VAL A 289 25.32 6.46 -17.89
CA VAL A 289 25.70 7.78 -17.37
C VAL A 289 24.97 8.05 -16.06
#